data_6ff45c978bd6e46bdeefeb6ad424e84d
#
_entry.id   6ff45c978bd6e46bdeefeb6ad424e84d
#
_cell.length_a   1.000
_cell.length_b   1.000
_cell.length_c   1.000
_cell.angle_alpha   90.00
_cell.angle_beta   90.00
_cell.angle_gamma   90.00
#
_symmetry.space_group_name_H-M   'P 1'
#
loop_
_entity.id
_entity.type
_entity.pdbx_description
1 polymer ?
#
loop_
_entity_poly.entity_id
_entity_poly.type
_entity_poly.pdbx_seq_one_letter_code
_entity_poly.pdbx_strand_id
1 'polypeptide(L)'
;MTNPIANIDHFVGINNVDDPVRLEPDVIYTSRNAYKTQHYLAEAVNVDIDDSMAVVSRTGSEKKISGTDVHSFWAHDDIGFFVDGDKLYSFDKNYDAVEIYNGLNLGSKMAYTYAFNRVYMTNSSFIGYYYDGAITVLGEPTGEFKKALPAGQVIAYSKGRLLVAKGRVLYMSDVLTDYYDIRFGFKVFDSHITMVRPIGDGMYVSDNDTWFLKDAGADTGNMMGMKKDKVLSEQAVPFTDVLIDGQKVGESGGKGPRAIWVSANGVYHGDNGGNTELIAPKYATSPHGIGAAVLREEDDATHYIATLD
;
A
#
# COMPACT_ATOMS: atom_id res chain seq x y z
N MET A 1 50.27 -9.26 -17.57
CA MET A 1 49.46 -8.09 -17.29
C MET A 1 48.17 -8.63 -16.66
N THR A 2 48.00 -8.49 -15.35
CA THR A 2 46.76 -8.82 -14.68
C THR A 2 45.79 -7.70 -15.00
N ASN A 3 44.66 -8.01 -15.66
CA ASN A 3 43.58 -7.07 -15.81
C ASN A 3 43.17 -6.58 -14.41
N PRO A 4 43.04 -5.27 -14.18
CA PRO A 4 42.53 -4.78 -12.93
C PRO A 4 41.11 -5.36 -12.79
N ILE A 5 40.89 -6.10 -11.70
CA ILE A 5 39.53 -6.50 -11.31
C ILE A 5 38.82 -5.18 -10.97
N ALA A 6 37.86 -4.79 -11.78
CA ALA A 6 36.98 -3.66 -11.46
C ALA A 6 36.25 -3.99 -10.14
N ASN A 7 36.47 -3.21 -9.12
CA ASN A 7 35.76 -3.37 -7.85
C ASN A 7 34.39 -2.76 -8.06
N ILE A 8 33.36 -3.59 -8.18
CA ILE A 8 31.97 -3.18 -8.30
C ILE A 8 31.40 -3.24 -6.89
N ASP A 9 31.24 -2.08 -6.26
CA ASP A 9 30.90 -1.98 -4.83
C ASP A 9 29.69 -1.07 -4.49
N HIS A 10 29.03 -0.54 -5.52
CA HIS A 10 27.89 0.35 -5.33
C HIS A 10 26.72 -0.06 -6.21
N PHE A 11 25.78 -0.80 -5.64
CA PHE A 11 24.54 -1.21 -6.30
C PHE A 11 23.38 -0.33 -5.84
N VAL A 12 22.56 0.13 -6.77
CA VAL A 12 21.42 1.04 -6.50
C VAL A 12 20.07 0.43 -6.81
N GLY A 13 20.03 -0.80 -7.26
CA GLY A 13 18.79 -1.52 -7.54
C GLY A 13 18.85 -2.45 -8.72
N ILE A 14 17.68 -2.84 -9.20
CA ILE A 14 17.51 -3.70 -10.37
C ILE A 14 17.21 -2.83 -11.59
N ASN A 15 17.82 -3.18 -12.73
CA ASN A 15 17.45 -2.65 -14.03
C ASN A 15 17.07 -3.84 -14.92
N ASN A 16 15.78 -4.02 -15.13
CA ASN A 16 15.21 -5.04 -15.99
C ASN A 16 14.61 -4.46 -17.30
N VAL A 17 14.85 -3.19 -17.55
CA VAL A 17 14.41 -2.48 -18.77
C VAL A 17 15.46 -2.55 -19.85
N ASP A 18 16.73 -2.38 -19.48
CA ASP A 18 17.86 -2.42 -20.42
C ASP A 18 18.34 -3.86 -20.66
N ASP A 19 19.01 -4.10 -21.78
CA ASP A 19 19.61 -5.39 -22.11
C ASP A 19 20.65 -5.78 -21.03
N PRO A 20 20.50 -6.94 -20.36
CA PRO A 20 21.42 -7.39 -19.30
C PRO A 20 22.90 -7.42 -19.72
N VAL A 21 23.18 -7.62 -21.01
CA VAL A 21 24.56 -7.66 -21.56
C VAL A 21 25.14 -6.25 -21.74
N ARG A 22 24.28 -5.21 -21.69
CA ARG A 22 24.64 -3.82 -21.95
C ARG A 22 24.34 -2.90 -20.78
N LEU A 23 24.17 -3.44 -19.57
CA LEU A 23 23.97 -2.63 -18.37
C LEU A 23 25.19 -1.75 -18.12
N GLU A 24 25.10 -0.49 -18.50
CA GLU A 24 26.11 0.52 -18.20
C GLU A 24 25.86 1.14 -16.84
N PRO A 25 26.90 1.39 -16.04
CA PRO A 25 26.75 2.07 -14.78
C PRO A 25 26.38 3.54 -14.99
N ASP A 26 25.51 4.07 -14.15
CA ASP A 26 25.26 5.50 -14.11
C ASP A 26 26.41 6.22 -13.39
N VAL A 27 26.83 7.36 -13.93
CA VAL A 27 27.86 8.20 -13.32
C VAL A 27 27.18 9.43 -12.71
N ILE A 28 27.23 9.50 -11.37
CA ILE A 28 26.66 10.65 -10.65
C ILE A 28 27.78 11.65 -10.29
N TYR A 29 27.46 12.92 -10.42
CA TYR A 29 28.30 14.01 -9.93
C TYR A 29 28.05 14.19 -8.42
N THR A 30 29.07 14.03 -7.62
CA THR A 30 28.98 14.40 -6.20
C THR A 30 29.44 15.87 -6.01
N SER A 31 28.91 16.53 -4.99
CA SER A 31 29.20 17.94 -4.68
C SER A 31 30.70 18.28 -4.40
N ARG A 32 31.59 17.30 -4.48
CA ARG A 32 33.04 17.42 -4.25
C ARG A 32 33.87 17.18 -5.50
N ASN A 33 33.32 17.37 -6.70
CA ASN A 33 34.00 17.08 -7.97
C ASN A 33 34.49 15.62 -8.11
N ALA A 34 33.89 14.69 -7.42
CA ALA A 34 34.13 13.26 -7.57
C ALA A 34 33.00 12.62 -8.35
N TYR A 35 33.34 11.74 -9.27
CA TYR A 35 32.38 10.89 -9.96
C TYR A 35 32.17 9.63 -9.10
N LYS A 36 30.92 9.30 -8.85
CA LYS A 36 30.53 8.03 -8.23
C LYS A 36 29.82 7.20 -9.27
N THR A 37 30.28 5.98 -9.47
CA THR A 37 29.66 5.05 -10.40
C THR A 37 28.61 4.24 -9.64
N GLN A 38 27.39 4.21 -10.14
CA GLN A 38 26.31 3.40 -9.59
C GLN A 38 26.04 2.23 -10.52
N HIS A 39 26.00 1.03 -9.99
CA HIS A 39 25.75 -0.20 -10.73
C HIS A 39 24.33 -0.71 -10.49
N TYR A 40 23.80 -1.43 -11.47
CA TYR A 40 22.51 -2.09 -11.38
C TYR A 40 22.67 -3.59 -11.45
N LEU A 41 21.77 -4.31 -10.81
CA LEU A 41 21.63 -5.76 -10.97
C LEU A 41 20.61 -6.02 -12.10
N ALA A 42 20.92 -6.95 -13.00
CA ALA A 42 19.93 -7.44 -13.97
C ALA A 42 18.84 -8.27 -13.28
N GLU A 43 19.24 -9.01 -12.26
CA GLU A 43 18.38 -9.86 -11.45
C GLU A 43 18.95 -9.94 -10.03
N ALA A 44 18.06 -10.02 -9.03
CA ALA A 44 18.44 -10.19 -7.63
C ALA A 44 17.56 -11.28 -7.01
N VAL A 45 18.18 -12.39 -6.60
CA VAL A 45 17.51 -13.51 -5.98
C VAL A 45 18.11 -13.77 -4.60
N ASN A 46 17.27 -13.66 -3.57
CA ASN A 46 17.63 -13.90 -2.17
C ASN A 46 18.81 -13.03 -1.67
N VAL A 47 18.89 -11.80 -2.16
CA VAL A 47 19.86 -10.80 -1.73
C VAL A 47 19.17 -9.49 -1.41
N ASP A 48 19.78 -8.68 -0.54
CA ASP A 48 19.42 -7.30 -0.25
C ASP A 48 20.61 -6.38 -0.60
N ILE A 49 20.34 -5.09 -0.71
CA ILE A 49 21.38 -4.07 -0.81
C ILE A 49 21.41 -3.36 0.54
N ASP A 50 22.55 -3.41 1.21
CA ASP A 50 22.74 -2.78 2.52
C ASP A 50 23.01 -1.26 2.42
N ASP A 51 23.14 -0.59 3.57
CA ASP A 51 23.39 0.86 3.65
C ASP A 51 24.72 1.27 3.02
N SER A 52 25.68 0.35 2.89
CA SER A 52 26.94 0.56 2.17
C SER A 52 26.78 0.41 0.66
N MET A 53 25.56 0.10 0.17
CA MET A 53 25.24 -0.25 -1.21
C MET A 53 25.94 -1.52 -1.71
N ALA A 54 26.31 -2.42 -0.80
CA ALA A 54 26.80 -3.74 -1.10
C ALA A 54 25.67 -4.76 -1.21
N VAL A 55 25.84 -5.76 -2.07
CA VAL A 55 24.91 -6.89 -2.17
C VAL A 55 25.23 -7.88 -1.05
N VAL A 56 24.25 -8.12 -0.19
CA VAL A 56 24.35 -9.05 0.93
C VAL A 56 23.32 -10.16 0.83
N SER A 57 23.63 -11.31 1.42
CA SER A 57 22.65 -12.40 1.51
C SER A 57 21.50 -11.99 2.41
N ARG A 58 20.27 -12.21 1.95
CA ARG A 58 19.10 -12.03 2.79
C ARG A 58 19.15 -13.01 3.95
N THR A 59 18.85 -12.51 5.17
CA THR A 59 18.70 -13.38 6.33
C THR A 59 17.57 -14.38 6.10
N GLY A 60 17.74 -15.61 6.58
CA GLY A 60 16.73 -16.65 6.45
C GLY A 60 15.40 -16.24 7.10
N SER A 61 14.30 -16.77 6.55
CA SER A 61 12.96 -16.59 7.11
C SER A 61 12.52 -17.82 7.89
N GLU A 62 11.79 -17.63 8.98
CA GLU A 62 11.16 -18.71 9.74
C GLU A 62 9.64 -18.61 9.60
N LYS A 63 9.01 -19.75 9.29
CA LYS A 63 7.55 -19.83 9.25
C LYS A 63 6.96 -19.87 10.65
N LYS A 64 6.28 -18.81 11.07
CA LYS A 64 5.65 -18.71 12.40
C LYS A 64 4.20 -19.19 12.39
N ILE A 65 3.44 -18.93 11.34
CA ILE A 65 2.03 -19.31 11.21
C ILE A 65 1.88 -20.34 10.10
N SER A 66 1.18 -21.43 10.39
CA SER A 66 0.88 -22.49 9.42
C SER A 66 -0.58 -22.39 8.97
N GLY A 67 -0.83 -22.59 7.69
CA GLY A 67 -2.15 -22.64 7.07
C GLY A 67 -2.07 -23.16 5.65
N THR A 68 -3.20 -23.32 5.00
CA THR A 68 -3.32 -23.87 3.64
C THR A 68 -3.59 -22.82 2.57
N ASP A 69 -4.29 -21.75 2.94
CA ASP A 69 -4.62 -20.63 2.04
C ASP A 69 -4.49 -19.31 2.81
N VAL A 70 -3.32 -19.09 3.39
CA VAL A 70 -3.05 -17.94 4.26
C VAL A 70 -2.78 -16.70 3.41
N HIS A 71 -3.56 -15.63 3.66
CA HIS A 71 -3.42 -14.36 2.98
C HIS A 71 -3.92 -13.18 3.84
N SER A 72 -3.82 -11.96 3.30
CA SER A 72 -4.36 -10.73 3.89
C SER A 72 -3.80 -10.45 5.29
N PHE A 73 -2.49 -10.56 5.44
CA PHE A 73 -1.81 -10.16 6.67
C PHE A 73 -1.89 -8.66 6.88
N TRP A 74 -2.17 -8.27 8.12
CA TRP A 74 -2.12 -6.89 8.56
C TRP A 74 -1.86 -6.86 10.06
N ALA A 75 -1.17 -5.84 10.53
CA ALA A 75 -0.90 -5.65 11.95
C ALA A 75 -0.94 -4.17 12.33
N HIS A 76 -1.29 -3.93 13.59
CA HIS A 76 -1.26 -2.62 14.24
C HIS A 76 -0.95 -2.83 15.71
N ASP A 77 0.06 -2.13 16.21
CA ASP A 77 0.60 -2.32 17.55
C ASP A 77 0.89 -3.81 17.85
N ASP A 78 0.30 -4.34 18.92
CA ASP A 78 0.55 -5.71 19.41
C ASP A 78 -0.42 -6.75 18.84
N ILE A 79 -1.28 -6.38 17.88
CA ILE A 79 -2.26 -7.30 17.29
C ILE A 79 -2.13 -7.36 15.77
N GLY A 80 -2.22 -8.57 15.24
CA GLY A 80 -2.29 -8.78 13.80
C GLY A 80 -3.48 -9.63 13.40
N PHE A 81 -3.76 -9.64 12.09
CA PHE A 81 -4.85 -10.39 11.48
C PHE A 81 -4.38 -11.06 10.20
N PHE A 82 -4.98 -12.20 9.91
CA PHE A 82 -4.83 -12.89 8.62
C PHE A 82 -6.08 -13.74 8.34
N VAL A 83 -6.22 -14.14 7.10
CA VAL A 83 -7.26 -15.07 6.65
C VAL A 83 -6.60 -16.39 6.26
N ASP A 84 -7.21 -17.51 6.63
CA ASP A 84 -6.88 -18.84 6.11
C ASP A 84 -8.16 -19.51 5.61
N GLY A 85 -8.28 -19.60 4.29
CA GLY A 85 -9.49 -20.08 3.62
C GLY A 85 -10.70 -19.15 3.83
N ASP A 86 -11.70 -19.61 4.56
CA ASP A 86 -12.92 -18.86 4.91
C ASP A 86 -12.93 -18.30 6.35
N LYS A 87 -11.80 -18.39 7.06
CA LYS A 87 -11.67 -18.02 8.46
C LYS A 87 -10.74 -16.83 8.66
N LEU A 88 -11.15 -15.93 9.54
CA LEU A 88 -10.35 -14.81 9.99
C LEU A 88 -9.75 -15.12 11.36
N TYR A 89 -8.47 -14.86 11.48
CA TYR A 89 -7.69 -15.05 12.70
C TYR A 89 -7.12 -13.71 13.19
N SER A 90 -7.07 -13.54 14.49
CA SER A 90 -6.16 -12.59 15.14
C SER A 90 -4.94 -13.31 15.67
N PHE A 91 -3.80 -12.63 15.74
CA PHE A 91 -2.59 -13.15 16.39
C PHE A 91 -1.91 -12.04 17.20
N ASP A 92 -1.20 -12.45 18.25
CA ASP A 92 -0.44 -11.57 19.11
C ASP A 92 1.05 -11.48 18.68
N LYS A 93 1.87 -10.76 19.46
CA LYS A 93 3.32 -10.63 19.25
C LYS A 93 4.11 -11.95 19.34
N ASN A 94 3.53 -13.00 19.93
CA ASN A 94 4.12 -14.33 19.99
C ASN A 94 3.69 -15.19 18.81
N TYR A 95 2.86 -14.65 17.90
CA TYR A 95 2.21 -15.37 16.80
C TYR A 95 1.18 -16.42 17.24
N ASP A 96 0.65 -16.30 18.47
CA ASP A 96 -0.44 -17.13 18.93
C ASP A 96 -1.74 -16.71 18.24
N ALA A 97 -2.26 -17.57 17.35
CA ALA A 97 -3.38 -17.26 16.49
C ALA A 97 -4.69 -17.82 17.06
N VAL A 98 -5.74 -16.99 17.03
CA VAL A 98 -7.09 -17.32 17.47
C VAL A 98 -8.08 -17.06 16.34
N GLU A 99 -8.94 -18.04 16.01
CA GLU A 99 -10.07 -17.84 15.10
C GLU A 99 -11.08 -16.87 15.73
N ILE A 100 -11.39 -15.76 15.02
CA ILE A 100 -12.31 -14.72 15.50
C ILE A 100 -13.56 -14.59 14.65
N TYR A 101 -13.57 -15.14 13.43
CA TYR A 101 -14.72 -15.15 12.53
C TYR A 101 -14.58 -16.25 11.49
N ASN A 102 -15.71 -16.78 10.99
CA ASN A 102 -15.77 -17.77 9.91
C ASN A 102 -16.89 -17.43 8.91
N GLY A 103 -16.87 -18.08 7.76
CA GLY A 103 -17.86 -17.89 6.70
C GLY A 103 -17.51 -16.73 5.76
N LEU A 104 -16.23 -16.37 5.62
CA LEU A 104 -15.76 -15.49 4.57
C LEU A 104 -15.82 -16.18 3.20
N ASN A 105 -15.95 -15.40 2.14
CA ASN A 105 -15.82 -15.95 0.78
C ASN A 105 -14.39 -16.38 0.51
N LEU A 106 -14.19 -17.61 0.07
CA LEU A 106 -12.89 -18.17 -0.27
C LEU A 106 -12.15 -17.31 -1.29
N GLY A 107 -10.85 -17.10 -1.07
CA GLY A 107 -9.97 -16.33 -1.94
C GLY A 107 -10.20 -14.82 -1.94
N SER A 108 -11.21 -14.32 -1.21
CA SER A 108 -11.52 -12.89 -1.12
C SER A 108 -10.55 -12.19 -0.18
N LYS A 109 -9.68 -11.34 -0.74
CA LYS A 109 -8.68 -10.59 0.05
C LYS A 109 -9.37 -9.62 1.00
N MET A 110 -8.84 -9.52 2.22
CA MET A 110 -9.33 -8.64 3.28
C MET A 110 -8.49 -7.35 3.32
N ALA A 111 -9.16 -6.22 3.40
CA ALA A 111 -8.55 -4.91 3.65
C ALA A 111 -8.85 -4.46 5.08
N TYR A 112 -7.90 -3.74 5.69
CA TYR A 112 -7.98 -3.31 7.08
C TYR A 112 -7.64 -1.84 7.24
N THR A 113 -8.20 -1.22 8.27
CA THR A 113 -7.80 0.12 8.74
C THR A 113 -8.07 0.28 10.22
N TYR A 114 -7.19 0.98 10.92
CA TYR A 114 -7.40 1.34 12.32
C TYR A 114 -8.11 2.69 12.40
N ALA A 115 -9.24 2.72 13.09
CA ALA A 115 -10.03 3.92 13.32
C ALA A 115 -10.87 3.79 14.60
N PHE A 116 -11.12 4.88 15.30
CA PHE A 116 -12.00 4.94 16.48
C PHE A 116 -11.67 3.89 17.56
N ASN A 117 -10.39 3.61 17.77
CA ASN A 117 -9.90 2.58 18.69
C ASN A 117 -10.39 1.16 18.34
N ARG A 118 -10.59 0.88 17.04
CA ARG A 118 -11.06 -0.40 16.50
C ARG A 118 -10.31 -0.71 15.21
N VAL A 119 -10.22 -1.97 14.86
CA VAL A 119 -9.75 -2.38 13.55
C VAL A 119 -10.94 -2.68 12.66
N TYR A 120 -11.22 -1.81 11.72
CA TYR A 120 -12.21 -2.04 10.69
C TYR A 120 -11.63 -2.91 9.58
N MET A 121 -12.44 -3.81 9.07
CA MET A 121 -12.04 -4.76 8.03
C MET A 121 -13.18 -5.03 7.06
N THR A 122 -12.82 -5.25 5.82
CA THR A 122 -13.78 -5.53 4.75
C THR A 122 -13.20 -6.39 3.65
N ASN A 123 -14.04 -7.17 3.01
CA ASN A 123 -13.81 -7.80 1.72
C ASN A 123 -15.05 -7.64 0.83
N SER A 124 -15.13 -8.34 -0.29
CA SER A 124 -16.26 -8.17 -1.23
C SER A 124 -17.65 -8.49 -0.64
N SER A 125 -17.72 -9.26 0.46
CA SER A 125 -18.96 -9.76 1.07
C SER A 125 -19.14 -9.44 2.55
N PHE A 126 -18.08 -9.02 3.21
CA PHE A 126 -18.04 -8.79 4.66
C PHE A 126 -17.56 -7.37 4.96
N ILE A 127 -18.17 -6.71 5.94
CA ILE A 127 -17.66 -5.50 6.57
C ILE A 127 -18.00 -5.51 8.06
N GLY A 128 -17.01 -5.21 8.87
CA GLY A 128 -17.14 -5.19 10.33
C GLY A 128 -15.94 -4.56 11.00
N TYR A 129 -15.90 -4.65 12.32
CA TYR A 129 -14.74 -4.23 13.10
C TYR A 129 -14.44 -5.22 14.22
N TYR A 130 -13.17 -5.27 14.58
CA TYR A 130 -12.68 -5.97 15.76
C TYR A 130 -12.50 -4.97 16.90
N TYR A 131 -13.03 -5.33 18.05
CA TYR A 131 -12.88 -4.59 19.30
C TYR A 131 -12.94 -5.53 20.49
N ASP A 132 -12.02 -5.40 21.43
CA ASP A 132 -11.97 -6.16 22.69
C ASP A 132 -12.18 -7.69 22.53
N GLY A 133 -11.44 -8.29 21.59
CA GLY A 133 -11.49 -9.75 21.37
C GLY A 133 -12.63 -10.25 20.47
N ALA A 134 -13.53 -9.38 20.01
CA ALA A 134 -14.71 -9.80 19.26
C ALA A 134 -14.87 -9.05 17.92
N ILE A 135 -15.49 -9.73 16.96
CA ILE A 135 -15.93 -9.15 15.68
C ILE A 135 -17.38 -8.69 15.80
N THR A 136 -17.63 -7.46 15.31
CA THR A 136 -18.98 -6.94 15.13
C THR A 136 -19.17 -6.60 13.63
N VAL A 137 -20.18 -7.21 13.01
CA VAL A 137 -20.60 -6.88 11.64
C VAL A 137 -21.38 -5.57 11.67
N LEU A 138 -21.15 -4.67 10.69
CA LEU A 138 -21.88 -3.41 10.61
C LEU A 138 -23.37 -3.65 10.38
N GLY A 139 -24.17 -2.99 11.20
CA GLY A 139 -25.64 -3.00 11.10
C GLY A 139 -26.18 -1.74 10.44
N GLU A 140 -27.43 -1.79 9.96
CA GLU A 140 -28.09 -0.62 9.39
C GLU A 140 -28.37 0.44 10.46
N PRO A 141 -28.01 1.70 10.24
CA PRO A 141 -28.26 2.79 11.17
C PRO A 141 -29.75 3.18 11.18
N THR A 142 -30.18 3.79 12.26
CA THR A 142 -31.47 4.49 12.33
C THR A 142 -31.30 5.92 11.83
N GLY A 143 -32.03 6.31 10.80
CA GLY A 143 -31.98 7.68 10.28
C GLY A 143 -32.40 7.77 8.82
N GLU A 144 -33.13 8.83 8.50
CA GLU A 144 -33.48 9.15 7.12
C GLU A 144 -32.17 9.45 6.32
N PHE A 145 -32.05 8.91 5.13
CA PHE A 145 -30.90 9.06 4.24
C PHE A 145 -29.57 8.45 4.75
N LYS A 146 -29.57 7.66 5.83
CA LYS A 146 -28.38 6.99 6.34
C LYS A 146 -28.38 5.51 5.99
N LYS A 147 -27.21 5.00 5.58
CA LYS A 147 -26.96 3.57 5.36
C LYS A 147 -25.63 3.17 5.93
N ALA A 148 -25.53 1.92 6.38
CA ALA A 148 -24.23 1.33 6.74
C ALA A 148 -23.28 1.37 5.54
N LEU A 149 -21.99 1.55 5.79
CA LEU A 149 -20.98 1.37 4.76
C LEU A 149 -21.09 -0.03 4.16
N PRO A 150 -21.04 -0.18 2.84
CA PRO A 150 -21.16 -1.49 2.21
C PRO A 150 -19.87 -2.31 2.37
N ALA A 151 -19.98 -3.63 2.31
CA ALA A 151 -18.83 -4.49 2.08
C ALA A 151 -18.13 -4.13 0.76
N GLY A 152 -16.80 -4.01 0.77
CA GLY A 152 -16.02 -3.53 -0.36
C GLY A 152 -14.61 -4.14 -0.41
N GLN A 153 -13.85 -3.83 -1.43
CA GLN A 153 -12.50 -4.38 -1.66
C GLN A 153 -11.38 -3.55 -1.00
N VAL A 154 -11.62 -2.29 -0.67
CA VAL A 154 -10.66 -1.41 -0.01
C VAL A 154 -11.34 -0.67 1.12
N ILE A 155 -10.65 -0.53 2.25
CA ILE A 155 -11.07 0.33 3.34
C ILE A 155 -9.90 1.21 3.78
N ALA A 156 -10.18 2.48 4.07
CA ALA A 156 -9.21 3.43 4.59
C ALA A 156 -9.86 4.38 5.60
N TYR A 157 -9.03 5.09 6.34
CA TYR A 157 -9.48 6.08 7.32
C TYR A 157 -8.83 7.43 7.06
N SER A 158 -9.61 8.48 7.11
CA SER A 158 -9.14 9.85 6.98
C SER A 158 -10.01 10.83 7.77
N LYS A 159 -9.38 11.66 8.58
CA LYS A 159 -10.00 12.83 9.24
C LYS A 159 -11.36 12.52 9.91
N GLY A 160 -11.41 11.43 10.67
CA GLY A 160 -12.63 11.03 11.37
C GLY A 160 -13.65 10.31 10.48
N ARG A 161 -13.32 9.89 9.27
CA ARG A 161 -14.23 9.21 8.34
C ARG A 161 -13.62 7.91 7.82
N LEU A 162 -14.47 6.91 7.68
CA LEU A 162 -14.15 5.68 6.97
C LEU A 162 -14.44 5.86 5.48
N LEU A 163 -13.57 5.30 4.67
CA LEU A 163 -13.65 5.29 3.21
C LEU A 163 -13.70 3.83 2.77
N VAL A 164 -14.71 3.46 1.99
CA VAL A 164 -14.87 2.09 1.47
C VAL A 164 -15.06 2.13 -0.03
N ALA A 165 -14.22 1.42 -0.77
CA ALA A 165 -14.43 1.21 -2.20
C ALA A 165 -15.19 -0.10 -2.43
N LYS A 166 -16.31 -0.01 -3.18
CA LYS A 166 -17.08 -1.16 -3.67
C LYS A 166 -17.26 -1.06 -5.18
N GLY A 167 -16.59 -1.94 -5.91
CA GLY A 167 -16.54 -1.84 -7.36
C GLY A 167 -15.94 -0.48 -7.78
N ARG A 168 -16.69 0.30 -8.52
CA ARG A 168 -16.28 1.64 -8.98
C ARG A 168 -16.79 2.79 -8.11
N VAL A 169 -17.35 2.52 -6.95
CA VAL A 169 -17.93 3.54 -6.06
C VAL A 169 -17.10 3.63 -4.79
N LEU A 170 -16.64 4.83 -4.48
CA LEU A 170 -16.01 5.18 -3.20
C LEU A 170 -17.07 5.77 -2.30
N TYR A 171 -17.30 5.15 -1.16
CA TYR A 171 -18.20 5.60 -0.09
C TYR A 171 -17.40 6.26 1.03
N MET A 172 -17.95 7.29 1.63
CA MET A 172 -17.36 7.99 2.75
C MET A 172 -18.38 8.11 3.89
N SER A 173 -17.99 7.67 5.07
CA SER A 173 -18.86 7.78 6.26
C SER A 173 -19.09 9.22 6.68
N ASP A 174 -20.11 9.44 7.49
CA ASP A 174 -20.20 10.64 8.31
C ASP A 174 -19.05 10.66 9.35
N VAL A 175 -18.78 11.81 9.93
CA VAL A 175 -17.69 11.97 10.90
C VAL A 175 -17.94 11.10 12.13
N LEU A 176 -16.93 10.34 12.54
CA LEU A 176 -16.91 9.44 13.70
C LEU A 176 -18.02 8.37 13.69
N THR A 177 -18.44 7.95 12.50
CA THR A 177 -19.45 6.91 12.31
C THR A 177 -19.01 5.86 11.29
N ASP A 178 -19.80 4.79 11.17
CA ASP A 178 -19.65 3.72 10.20
C ASP A 178 -20.80 3.65 9.18
N TYR A 179 -21.57 4.73 9.07
CA TYR A 179 -22.63 4.90 8.07
C TYR A 179 -22.39 6.16 7.23
N TYR A 180 -22.99 6.22 6.04
CA TYR A 180 -22.87 7.33 5.11
C TYR A 180 -24.22 7.91 4.73
N ASP A 181 -24.21 9.15 4.22
CA ASP A 181 -25.39 9.80 3.67
C ASP A 181 -25.55 9.43 2.19
N ILE A 182 -26.70 8.82 1.85
CA ILE A 182 -26.96 8.31 0.50
C ILE A 182 -27.07 9.39 -0.57
N ARG A 183 -27.20 10.65 -0.19
CA ARG A 183 -27.37 11.79 -1.11
C ARG A 183 -26.03 12.30 -1.65
N PHE A 184 -24.95 12.25 -0.84
CA PHE A 184 -23.67 12.87 -1.18
C PHE A 184 -22.42 12.18 -0.59
N GLY A 185 -22.60 11.13 0.22
CA GLY A 185 -21.51 10.39 0.86
C GLY A 185 -20.83 9.37 -0.08
N PHE A 186 -20.85 9.58 -1.39
CA PHE A 186 -20.21 8.67 -2.34
C PHE A 186 -19.70 9.41 -3.58
N LYS A 187 -18.77 8.77 -4.29
CA LYS A 187 -18.25 9.22 -5.60
C LYS A 187 -18.06 8.04 -6.53
N VAL A 188 -18.52 8.21 -7.78
CA VAL A 188 -18.41 7.18 -8.81
C VAL A 188 -17.15 7.45 -9.64
N PHE A 189 -16.41 6.39 -9.93
CA PHE A 189 -15.24 6.35 -10.80
C PHE A 189 -15.57 5.64 -12.11
N ASP A 190 -14.63 5.66 -13.05
CA ASP A 190 -14.88 5.10 -14.39
C ASP A 190 -14.76 3.57 -14.39
N SER A 191 -13.91 3.02 -13.52
CA SER A 191 -13.64 1.59 -13.40
C SER A 191 -13.58 1.13 -11.93
N HIS A 192 -13.20 -0.13 -11.73
CA HIS A 192 -13.02 -0.75 -10.43
C HIS A 192 -11.88 -0.07 -9.66
N ILE A 193 -12.16 0.36 -8.43
CA ILE A 193 -11.17 1.03 -7.59
C ILE A 193 -10.23 -0.02 -7.00
N THR A 194 -8.93 0.17 -7.18
CA THR A 194 -7.88 -0.74 -6.69
C THR A 194 -7.11 -0.19 -5.50
N MET A 195 -7.10 1.13 -5.34
CA MET A 195 -6.38 1.79 -4.24
C MET A 195 -7.18 2.99 -3.72
N VAL A 196 -7.19 3.16 -2.42
CA VAL A 196 -7.63 4.37 -1.72
C VAL A 196 -6.62 4.68 -0.62
N ARG A 197 -5.75 5.67 -0.86
CA ARG A 197 -4.71 6.03 0.09
C ARG A 197 -4.84 7.50 0.50
N PRO A 198 -5.45 7.77 1.67
CA PRO A 198 -5.47 9.11 2.25
C PRO A 198 -4.05 9.59 2.60
N ILE A 199 -3.79 10.87 2.35
CA ILE A 199 -2.52 11.51 2.65
C ILE A 199 -2.73 13.00 2.92
N GLY A 200 -2.35 13.48 4.10
CA GLY A 200 -2.49 14.89 4.46
C GLY A 200 -3.91 15.41 4.25
N ASP A 201 -4.07 16.37 3.36
CA ASP A 201 -5.35 17.00 3.05
C ASP A 201 -6.07 16.42 1.82
N GLY A 202 -5.53 15.35 1.24
CA GLY A 202 -6.10 14.69 0.07
C GLY A 202 -6.10 13.18 0.17
N MET A 203 -6.36 12.53 -0.96
CA MET A 203 -6.22 11.09 -1.10
C MET A 203 -5.89 10.71 -2.54
N TYR A 204 -5.06 9.70 -2.69
CA TYR A 204 -4.90 9.00 -3.97
C TYR A 204 -5.97 7.93 -4.10
N VAL A 205 -6.61 7.89 -5.26
CA VAL A 205 -7.59 6.85 -5.62
C VAL A 205 -7.22 6.34 -6.99
N SER A 206 -7.07 5.03 -7.14
CA SER A 206 -6.77 4.42 -8.42
C SER A 206 -7.91 3.55 -8.91
N ASP A 207 -8.26 3.72 -10.18
CA ASP A 207 -9.09 2.83 -10.98
C ASP A 207 -8.28 2.40 -12.21
N ASN A 208 -8.64 2.72 -13.45
CA ASN A 208 -7.75 2.56 -14.62
C ASN A 208 -6.64 3.60 -14.66
N ASP A 209 -6.87 4.73 -14.04
CA ASP A 209 -5.94 5.84 -13.84
C ASP A 209 -5.69 6.04 -12.34
N THR A 210 -4.72 6.86 -11.96
CA THR A 210 -4.58 7.31 -10.57
C THR A 210 -4.95 8.79 -10.47
N TRP A 211 -5.83 9.09 -9.52
CA TRP A 211 -6.41 10.39 -9.27
C TRP A 211 -5.97 10.91 -7.90
N PHE A 212 -5.83 12.21 -7.80
CA PHE A 212 -5.72 12.88 -6.51
C PHE A 212 -7.00 13.65 -6.22
N LEU A 213 -7.67 13.30 -5.11
CA LEU A 213 -8.84 14.02 -4.60
C LEU A 213 -8.36 15.01 -3.55
N LYS A 214 -8.52 16.30 -3.85
CA LYS A 214 -8.25 17.37 -2.89
C LYS A 214 -9.38 17.53 -1.90
N ASP A 215 -9.05 17.97 -0.71
CA ASP A 215 -10.00 18.20 0.40
C ASP A 215 -10.85 16.96 0.71
N ALA A 216 -10.17 15.83 0.85
CA ALA A 216 -10.78 14.52 1.08
C ALA A 216 -11.66 14.49 2.33
N GLY A 217 -12.80 15.15 2.29
CA GLY A 217 -13.89 15.01 3.25
C GLY A 217 -13.73 15.70 4.57
N ALA A 218 -12.80 16.65 4.69
CA ALA A 218 -12.57 17.30 5.97
C ALA A 218 -13.81 18.00 6.51
N ASP A 219 -14.41 18.89 5.74
CA ASP A 219 -15.38 19.82 6.32
C ASP A 219 -16.85 19.60 5.93
N THR A 220 -17.12 19.13 4.72
CA THR A 220 -18.50 19.12 4.20
C THR A 220 -19.19 17.76 4.17
N GLY A 221 -18.44 16.65 4.24
CA GLY A 221 -19.01 15.31 4.01
C GLY A 221 -19.55 15.09 2.60
N ASN A 222 -19.29 16.02 1.69
CA ASN A 222 -19.77 15.96 0.32
C ASN A 222 -18.73 15.33 -0.61
N MET A 223 -18.72 14.02 -0.65
CA MET A 223 -17.82 13.24 -1.52
C MET A 223 -18.06 13.51 -3.01
N MET A 224 -19.31 13.72 -3.41
CA MET A 224 -19.66 13.98 -4.82
C MET A 224 -19.03 15.28 -5.32
N GLY A 225 -18.94 16.31 -4.48
CA GLY A 225 -18.38 17.62 -4.83
C GLY A 225 -16.85 17.69 -4.87
N MET A 226 -16.15 16.66 -4.39
CA MET A 226 -14.70 16.66 -4.41
C MET A 226 -14.16 16.67 -5.84
N LYS A 227 -13.21 17.56 -6.09
CA LYS A 227 -12.49 17.62 -7.34
C LYS A 227 -11.50 16.45 -7.43
N LYS A 228 -11.50 15.72 -8.55
CA LYS A 228 -10.50 14.71 -8.86
C LYS A 228 -9.57 15.24 -9.95
N ASP A 229 -8.27 15.26 -9.68
CA ASP A 229 -7.24 15.61 -10.64
C ASP A 229 -6.50 14.33 -11.05
N LYS A 230 -6.39 14.06 -12.36
CA LYS A 230 -5.61 12.91 -12.85
C LYS A 230 -4.13 13.20 -12.63
N VAL A 231 -3.43 12.29 -11.95
CA VAL A 231 -2.01 12.42 -11.62
C VAL A 231 -1.15 11.37 -12.31
N LEU A 232 -1.74 10.23 -12.70
CA LEU A 232 -1.05 9.18 -13.43
C LEU A 232 -2.04 8.46 -14.34
N SER A 233 -1.62 8.13 -15.57
CA SER A 233 -2.42 7.35 -16.52
C SER A 233 -2.16 5.85 -16.40
N GLU A 234 -2.11 5.37 -15.15
CA GLU A 234 -1.85 3.99 -14.80
C GLU A 234 -2.64 3.61 -13.55
N GLN A 235 -3.00 2.34 -13.50
CA GLN A 235 -3.64 1.73 -12.36
C GLN A 235 -2.60 1.32 -11.31
N ALA A 236 -2.89 1.55 -10.04
CA ALA A 236 -2.13 0.96 -8.94
C ALA A 236 -2.47 -0.53 -8.78
N VAL A 237 -1.47 -1.35 -8.53
CA VAL A 237 -1.67 -2.76 -8.16
C VAL A 237 -2.35 -2.81 -6.79
N PRO A 238 -3.47 -3.53 -6.64
CA PRO A 238 -4.19 -3.61 -5.37
C PRO A 238 -3.30 -4.10 -4.23
N PHE A 239 -3.44 -3.53 -3.04
CA PHE A 239 -2.73 -3.88 -1.79
C PHE A 239 -1.21 -3.63 -1.80
N THR A 240 -0.70 -2.90 -2.78
CA THR A 240 0.72 -2.51 -2.77
C THR A 240 0.96 -1.13 -2.16
N ASP A 241 -0.08 -0.42 -1.78
CA ASP A 241 0.02 0.93 -1.29
C ASP A 241 0.33 1.01 0.22
N VAL A 242 1.34 1.80 0.56
CA VAL A 242 1.78 2.07 1.95
C VAL A 242 2.01 3.56 2.17
N LEU A 243 2.01 4.00 3.44
CA LEU A 243 2.45 5.33 3.83
C LEU A 243 3.85 5.25 4.44
N ILE A 244 4.72 6.19 4.06
CA ILE A 244 6.08 6.33 4.58
C ILE A 244 6.37 7.79 4.88
N ASP A 245 7.32 8.08 5.78
CA ASP A 245 7.87 9.43 5.91
C ASP A 245 8.71 9.73 4.66
N GLY A 246 8.49 10.90 4.03
CA GLY A 246 9.22 11.31 2.85
C GLY A 246 10.72 11.40 3.04
N GLN A 247 11.20 11.68 4.26
CA GLN A 247 12.64 11.67 4.55
C GLN A 247 13.29 10.29 4.34
N LYS A 248 12.50 9.22 4.39
CA LYS A 248 12.93 7.84 4.15
C LYS A 248 12.91 7.43 2.66
N VAL A 249 12.37 8.28 1.79
CA VAL A 249 12.30 8.02 0.33
C VAL A 249 13.52 8.58 -0.42
N GLY A 250 14.54 9.03 0.31
CA GLY A 250 15.74 9.66 -0.27
C GLY A 250 15.52 11.14 -0.60
N GLU A 251 16.39 11.70 -1.45
CA GLU A 251 16.40 13.14 -1.74
C GLU A 251 15.11 13.66 -2.39
N SER A 252 14.43 12.85 -3.20
CA SER A 252 13.18 13.21 -3.85
C SER A 252 11.98 13.22 -2.91
N GLY A 253 12.05 12.48 -1.79
CA GLY A 253 10.93 12.33 -0.87
C GLY A 253 10.52 13.60 -0.13
N GLY A 254 11.49 14.49 0.17
CA GLY A 254 11.24 15.73 0.90
C GLY A 254 10.71 15.50 2.31
N LYS A 255 9.99 16.47 2.87
CA LYS A 255 9.39 16.37 4.22
C LYS A 255 7.91 15.98 4.15
N GLY A 256 7.46 15.25 5.16
CA GLY A 256 6.06 14.84 5.32
C GLY A 256 5.75 13.48 4.70
N PRO A 257 4.50 12.99 4.88
CA PRO A 257 4.13 11.67 4.44
C PRO A 257 4.15 11.53 2.91
N ARG A 258 4.48 10.33 2.47
CA ARG A 258 4.40 9.89 1.06
C ARG A 258 3.57 8.61 0.99
N ALA A 259 2.72 8.54 -0.02
CA ALA A 259 2.10 7.30 -0.44
C ALA A 259 3.04 6.61 -1.44
N ILE A 260 3.33 5.33 -1.25
CA ILE A 260 4.09 4.51 -2.20
C ILE A 260 3.17 3.40 -2.71
N TRP A 261 3.24 3.10 -4.00
CA TRP A 261 2.51 1.99 -4.63
C TRP A 261 3.22 1.50 -5.88
N VAL A 262 2.87 0.31 -6.33
CA VAL A 262 3.33 -0.26 -7.60
C VAL A 262 2.30 0.01 -8.70
N SER A 263 2.77 0.35 -9.88
CA SER A 263 2.00 0.44 -11.14
C SER A 263 2.77 -0.25 -12.28
N ALA A 264 2.20 -0.25 -13.48
CA ALA A 264 2.77 -0.94 -14.64
C ALA A 264 4.22 -0.53 -14.96
N ASN A 265 4.56 0.73 -14.81
CA ASN A 265 5.90 1.24 -15.12
C ASN A 265 6.86 1.24 -13.93
N GLY A 266 6.45 0.73 -12.78
CA GLY A 266 7.31 0.60 -11.60
C GLY A 266 6.70 1.09 -10.30
N VAL A 267 7.55 1.54 -9.38
CA VAL A 267 7.17 2.00 -8.05
C VAL A 267 7.08 3.52 -8.04
N TYR A 268 5.91 4.02 -7.69
CA TYR A 268 5.64 5.45 -7.58
C TYR A 268 5.54 5.89 -6.12
N HIS A 269 5.88 7.14 -5.86
CA HIS A 269 5.43 7.82 -4.66
C HIS A 269 4.62 9.06 -4.99
N GLY A 270 3.74 9.45 -4.06
CA GLY A 270 2.92 10.64 -4.16
C GLY A 270 2.96 11.48 -2.90
N ASP A 271 2.95 12.82 -3.04
CA ASP A 271 2.97 13.77 -1.95
C ASP A 271 1.58 14.29 -1.55
N ASN A 272 1.52 15.15 -0.53
CA ASN A 272 0.29 15.80 -0.07
C ASN A 272 -0.36 16.74 -1.09
N GLY A 273 0.38 17.17 -2.10
CA GLY A 273 -0.08 18.08 -3.15
C GLY A 273 -0.69 17.38 -4.35
N GLY A 274 -0.54 16.06 -4.43
CA GLY A 274 -0.94 15.25 -5.59
C GLY A 274 0.16 15.14 -6.65
N ASN A 275 1.41 15.54 -6.36
CA ASN A 275 2.53 15.27 -7.26
C ASN A 275 2.96 13.82 -7.11
N THR A 276 3.29 13.19 -8.24
CA THR A 276 3.74 11.78 -8.29
C THR A 276 5.10 11.69 -8.98
N GLU A 277 5.94 10.80 -8.49
CA GLU A 277 7.28 10.55 -9.05
C GLU A 277 7.55 9.05 -9.09
N LEU A 278 8.21 8.58 -10.16
CA LEU A 278 8.66 7.20 -10.32
C LEU A 278 9.98 7.01 -9.58
N ILE A 279 9.99 6.19 -8.52
CA ILE A 279 11.16 5.98 -7.67
C ILE A 279 12.21 5.12 -8.36
N ALA A 280 11.77 4.09 -9.09
CA ALA A 280 12.65 3.12 -9.73
C ALA A 280 12.39 3.06 -11.25
N PRO A 281 12.84 4.07 -12.04
CA PRO A 281 12.53 4.17 -13.46
C PRO A 281 13.13 3.05 -14.32
N LYS A 282 14.13 2.33 -13.80
CA LYS A 282 14.77 1.19 -14.47
C LYS A 282 14.19 -0.17 -14.06
N TYR A 283 13.12 -0.17 -13.27
CA TYR A 283 12.41 -1.39 -12.87
C TYR A 283 10.98 -1.36 -13.41
N ALA A 284 10.73 -2.09 -14.49
CA ALA A 284 9.40 -2.28 -15.03
C ALA A 284 8.72 -3.49 -14.40
N THR A 285 7.45 -3.35 -14.08
CA THR A 285 6.60 -4.45 -13.63
C THR A 285 5.61 -4.82 -14.72
N SER A 286 5.14 -6.05 -14.70
CA SER A 286 4.02 -6.48 -15.53
C SER A 286 2.91 -6.95 -14.59
N PRO A 287 2.23 -6.03 -13.89
CA PRO A 287 1.29 -6.40 -12.87
C PRO A 287 0.05 -7.03 -13.50
N HIS A 288 -0.17 -8.27 -13.15
CA HIS A 288 -1.41 -8.97 -13.43
C HIS A 288 -1.95 -9.47 -12.09
N GLY A 289 -3.11 -8.96 -11.67
CA GLY A 289 -3.75 -9.46 -10.46
C GLY A 289 -3.58 -8.58 -9.22
N ILE A 290 -3.21 -9.18 -8.12
CA ILE A 290 -3.21 -8.60 -6.78
C ILE A 290 -1.80 -8.69 -6.21
N GLY A 291 -1.36 -7.63 -5.55
CA GLY A 291 -0.08 -7.62 -4.84
C GLY A 291 -0.26 -7.63 -3.33
N ALA A 292 0.84 -7.50 -2.65
CA ALA A 292 0.93 -7.17 -1.23
C ALA A 292 2.18 -6.34 -0.98
N ALA A 293 2.14 -5.42 -0.03
CA ALA A 293 3.32 -4.65 0.33
C ALA A 293 3.43 -4.44 1.84
N VAL A 294 4.67 -4.29 2.29
CA VAL A 294 5.02 -4.00 3.67
C VAL A 294 6.25 -3.10 3.73
N LEU A 295 6.33 -2.28 4.76
CA LEU A 295 7.57 -1.59 5.13
C LEU A 295 8.31 -2.42 6.17
N ARG A 296 9.58 -2.69 5.92
CA ARG A 296 10.50 -3.29 6.88
C ARG A 296 11.52 -2.23 7.30
N GLU A 297 11.64 -2.01 8.59
CA GLU A 297 12.67 -1.17 9.17
C GLU A 297 13.74 -2.07 9.79
N GLU A 298 14.97 -1.95 9.34
CA GLU A 298 16.12 -2.73 9.81
C GLU A 298 17.38 -1.86 9.69
N ASP A 299 18.17 -1.79 10.76
CA ASP A 299 19.45 -1.09 10.80
C ASP A 299 19.41 0.35 10.23
N ASP A 300 18.42 1.14 10.68
CA ASP A 300 18.14 2.52 10.23
C ASP A 300 17.71 2.65 8.74
N ALA A 301 17.61 1.56 8.00
CA ALA A 301 17.06 1.54 6.65
C ALA A 301 15.57 1.17 6.64
N THR A 302 14.81 1.78 5.73
CA THR A 302 13.42 1.42 5.48
C THR A 302 13.29 0.81 4.10
N HIS A 303 12.88 -0.46 4.07
CA HIS A 303 12.66 -1.21 2.84
C HIS A 303 11.17 -1.27 2.52
N TYR A 304 10.81 -0.84 1.31
CA TYR A 304 9.51 -1.15 0.73
C TYR A 304 9.59 -2.49 0.02
N ILE A 305 8.87 -3.47 0.52
CA ILE A 305 8.83 -4.84 -0.02
C ILE A 305 7.45 -5.07 -0.60
N ALA A 306 7.39 -5.38 -1.89
CA ALA A 306 6.15 -5.72 -2.57
C ALA A 306 6.26 -7.07 -3.27
N THR A 307 5.18 -7.83 -3.24
CA THR A 307 5.00 -9.05 -4.06
C THR A 307 3.91 -8.79 -5.07
N LEU A 308 4.07 -9.33 -6.26
CA LEU A 308 3.14 -9.20 -7.38
C LEU A 308 2.80 -10.60 -7.88
N ASP A 309 1.52 -10.86 -8.12
CA ASP A 309 1.05 -12.11 -8.75
C ASP A 309 1.21 -12.05 -10.27
#